data_92ff208573b59191f59b3f096ff8d57c
#
_entry.id   92ff208573b59191f59b3f096ff8d57c
#
_cell.length_a   1.000
_cell.length_b   1.000
_cell.length_c   1.000
_cell.angle_alpha   90.00
_cell.angle_beta   90.00
_cell.angle_gamma   90.00
#
_symmetry.space_group_name_H-M   'P 1'
#
loop_
_entity.id
_entity.type
_entity.pdbx_description
1 polymer ?
#
loop_
_entity_poly.entity_id
_entity_poly.type
_entity_poly.pdbx_seq_one_letter_code
_entity_poly.pdbx_strand_id
1 'polypeptide(L)'
;MSEKLVSQRQELRGVGVSSGIGFGHARVMQTSSLQVPRYSVTAEDADKEIGRLRKAVSSVSRELDQMIRRSPKKAPKEVKTFLEVFKLLVNDSTMFDDVSDRIQTQLINVEWALQKHLEDMLKLFDSLTDAYLAERSDDIVHVIRRLQEELTGERRKIQEKVRNAQSEVILVTNDLSIADVIWLTEYEELDLVGIVTEKGGPTSHTALLSQTLFIPAVVGVAGALSVIKNNDRIFVDSNSGQIICNPTASEIKEIERNVKAQEKKYSQLYRARRRVAETKDKFRVTLKANVAMVSGLDEILHLGAQGVGLFR
;
A
#
# COMPACT_ATOMS: atom_id res chain seq x y z
N MET A 1 -13.32 -22.19 -27.99
CA MET A 1 -14.29 -21.16 -27.58
C MET A 1 -14.34 -21.18 -26.06
N SER A 2 -13.56 -20.33 -25.39
CA SER A 2 -13.60 -20.24 -23.93
C SER A 2 -14.78 -19.35 -23.55
N GLU A 3 -15.77 -19.96 -22.89
CA GLU A 3 -16.83 -19.19 -22.22
C GLU A 3 -16.18 -18.19 -21.29
N LYS A 4 -16.34 -16.91 -21.59
CA LYS A 4 -16.09 -15.84 -20.62
C LYS A 4 -17.12 -16.05 -19.50
N LEU A 5 -16.68 -16.66 -18.40
CA LEU A 5 -17.42 -16.59 -17.14
C LEU A 5 -17.61 -15.09 -16.86
N VAL A 6 -18.80 -14.60 -17.12
CA VAL A 6 -19.20 -13.26 -16.72
C VAL A 6 -19.23 -13.27 -15.20
N SER A 7 -18.24 -12.68 -14.58
CA SER A 7 -18.23 -12.54 -13.12
C SER A 7 -19.51 -11.83 -12.68
N GLN A 8 -20.23 -12.44 -11.74
CA GLN A 8 -21.51 -11.92 -11.25
C GLN A 8 -21.29 -10.59 -10.50
N ARG A 9 -22.29 -9.72 -10.57
CA ARG A 9 -22.33 -8.51 -9.73
C ARG A 9 -22.26 -8.91 -8.26
N GLN A 10 -21.35 -8.31 -7.52
CA GLN A 10 -21.21 -8.50 -6.07
C GLN A 10 -20.95 -7.18 -5.38
N GLU A 11 -21.37 -7.07 -4.15
CA GLU A 11 -21.13 -5.92 -3.30
C GLU A 11 -20.32 -6.35 -2.08
N LEU A 12 -19.25 -5.62 -1.81
CA LEU A 12 -18.38 -5.82 -0.65
C LEU A 12 -18.33 -4.55 0.16
N ARG A 13 -17.96 -4.68 1.43
CA ARG A 13 -17.81 -3.55 2.35
C ARG A 13 -16.55 -3.67 3.17
N GLY A 14 -15.94 -2.53 3.43
CA GLY A 14 -14.80 -2.36 4.29
C GLY A 14 -14.81 -0.99 4.95
N VAL A 15 -13.67 -0.58 5.45
CA VAL A 15 -13.47 0.73 6.06
C VAL A 15 -12.84 1.67 5.02
N GLY A 16 -13.56 2.73 4.66
CA GLY A 16 -13.01 3.79 3.82
C GLY A 16 -11.98 4.61 4.61
N VAL A 17 -10.78 4.75 4.07
CA VAL A 17 -9.66 5.36 4.80
C VAL A 17 -9.08 6.60 4.13
N SER A 18 -9.54 6.92 2.94
CA SER A 18 -9.22 8.17 2.22
C SER A 18 -10.51 8.77 1.67
N SER A 19 -10.47 9.94 1.06
CA SER A 19 -11.65 10.52 0.44
C SER A 19 -11.65 10.29 -1.06
N GLY A 20 -12.81 9.97 -1.61
CA GLY A 20 -12.99 9.88 -3.06
C GLY A 20 -13.66 8.62 -3.52
N ILE A 21 -13.80 8.53 -4.83
CA ILE A 21 -14.35 7.39 -5.52
C ILE A 21 -13.43 7.00 -6.68
N GLY A 22 -13.23 5.68 -6.84
CA GLY A 22 -12.45 5.11 -7.93
C GLY A 22 -13.34 4.19 -8.78
N PHE A 23 -13.14 4.22 -10.11
CA PHE A 23 -13.78 3.29 -11.01
C PHE A 23 -12.77 2.83 -12.06
N GLY A 24 -12.56 1.53 -12.16
CA GLY A 24 -11.52 0.99 -13.03
C GLY A 24 -11.53 -0.53 -13.10
N HIS A 25 -10.40 -1.08 -13.50
CA HIS A 25 -10.22 -2.52 -13.63
C HIS A 25 -9.37 -3.07 -12.49
N ALA A 26 -9.81 -4.18 -11.90
CA ALA A 26 -9.08 -4.87 -10.85
C ALA A 26 -7.72 -5.39 -11.34
N ARG A 27 -6.70 -5.13 -10.56
CA ARG A 27 -5.43 -5.83 -10.57
C ARG A 27 -5.25 -6.54 -9.24
N VAL A 28 -5.46 -7.85 -9.26
CA VAL A 28 -5.34 -8.67 -8.06
C VAL A 28 -3.88 -9.02 -7.84
N MET A 29 -3.33 -8.52 -6.76
CA MET A 29 -2.01 -8.89 -6.26
C MET A 29 -2.19 -9.82 -5.06
N GLN A 30 -2.10 -11.11 -5.30
CA GLN A 30 -2.08 -12.09 -4.21
C GLN A 30 -0.69 -12.09 -3.59
N THR A 31 -0.50 -11.23 -2.61
CA THR A 31 0.73 -11.19 -1.82
C THR A 31 0.74 -12.26 -0.71
N SER A 32 -0.38 -12.94 -0.48
CA SER A 32 -0.55 -13.94 0.59
C SER A 32 -0.19 -15.37 0.22
N SER A 33 0.14 -15.66 -1.04
CA SER A 33 0.49 -17.01 -1.49
C SER A 33 1.93 -17.14 -1.94
N LEU A 34 2.87 -16.44 -1.32
CA LEU A 34 4.26 -16.85 -1.41
C LEU A 34 4.33 -18.26 -0.82
N GLN A 35 4.23 -19.26 -1.69
CA GLN A 35 4.61 -20.61 -1.29
C GLN A 35 6.11 -20.56 -1.03
N VAL A 36 6.44 -20.31 0.24
CA VAL A 36 7.85 -20.30 0.68
C VAL A 36 8.40 -21.68 0.39
N PRO A 37 9.34 -21.82 -0.54
CA PRO A 37 9.97 -23.10 -0.83
C PRO A 37 10.61 -23.64 0.46
N ARG A 38 10.35 -24.91 0.77
CA ARG A 38 10.91 -25.57 1.95
C ARG A 38 11.65 -26.82 1.54
N TYR A 39 12.98 -26.77 1.59
CA TYR A 39 13.83 -27.91 1.29
C TYR A 39 15.10 -27.86 2.15
N SER A 40 15.70 -29.05 2.34
CA SER A 40 16.98 -29.16 3.02
C SER A 40 18.12 -28.97 2.02
N VAL A 41 19.22 -28.40 2.50
CA VAL A 41 20.44 -28.19 1.74
C VAL A 41 21.58 -29.01 2.32
N THR A 42 22.64 -29.22 1.57
CA THR A 42 23.87 -29.84 2.09
C THR A 42 24.71 -28.81 2.83
N ALA A 43 25.62 -29.25 3.69
CA ALA A 43 26.55 -28.36 4.36
C ALA A 43 27.43 -27.57 3.36
N GLU A 44 27.74 -28.14 2.21
CA GLU A 44 28.49 -27.49 1.13
C GLU A 44 27.67 -26.41 0.42
N ASP A 45 26.33 -26.51 0.40
CA ASP A 45 25.44 -25.55 -0.21
C ASP A 45 24.97 -24.45 0.76
N ALA A 46 25.19 -24.61 2.06
CA ALA A 46 24.78 -23.63 3.07
C ALA A 46 25.40 -22.25 2.80
N ASP A 47 26.67 -22.17 2.42
CA ASP A 47 27.32 -20.90 2.10
C ASP A 47 26.72 -20.24 0.82
N LYS A 48 26.24 -21.06 -0.12
CA LYS A 48 25.53 -20.53 -1.30
C LYS A 48 24.19 -19.90 -0.93
N GLU A 49 23.44 -20.52 0.00
CA GLU A 49 22.18 -19.98 0.52
C GLU A 49 22.40 -18.66 1.27
N ILE A 50 23.45 -18.56 2.10
CA ILE A 50 23.85 -17.31 2.75
C ILE A 50 24.23 -16.26 1.70
N GLY A 51 24.91 -16.66 0.64
CA GLY A 51 25.22 -15.81 -0.50
C GLY A 51 23.96 -15.28 -1.22
N ARG A 52 22.91 -16.11 -1.32
CA ARG A 52 21.58 -15.69 -1.84
C ARG A 52 20.92 -14.66 -0.92
N LEU A 53 20.94 -14.86 0.40
CA LEU A 53 20.44 -13.90 1.38
C LEU A 53 21.13 -12.54 1.22
N ARG A 54 22.46 -12.53 1.19
CA ARG A 54 23.26 -11.29 1.04
C ARG A 54 22.94 -10.56 -0.25
N LYS A 55 22.75 -11.27 -1.36
CA LYS A 55 22.34 -10.69 -2.64
C LYS A 55 20.93 -10.09 -2.56
N ALA A 56 19.99 -10.78 -1.92
CA ALA A 56 18.61 -10.29 -1.75
C ALA A 56 18.57 -9.01 -0.90
N VAL A 57 19.25 -9.00 0.25
CA VAL A 57 19.37 -7.81 1.12
C VAL A 57 19.98 -6.65 0.33
N SER A 58 21.08 -6.87 -0.41
CA SER A 58 21.73 -5.83 -1.21
C SER A 58 20.84 -5.32 -2.35
N SER A 59 20.05 -6.19 -2.96
CA SER A 59 19.12 -5.83 -4.05
C SER A 59 18.00 -4.95 -3.53
N VAL A 60 17.32 -5.38 -2.45
CA VAL A 60 16.23 -4.64 -1.82
C VAL A 60 16.72 -3.30 -1.27
N SER A 61 17.89 -3.28 -0.62
CA SER A 61 18.49 -2.04 -0.10
C SER A 61 18.77 -1.03 -1.21
N ARG A 62 19.26 -1.47 -2.38
CA ARG A 62 19.48 -0.58 -3.55
C ARG A 62 18.18 -0.07 -4.16
N GLU A 63 17.13 -0.89 -4.21
CA GLU A 63 15.81 -0.46 -4.66
C GLU A 63 15.26 0.64 -3.75
N LEU A 64 15.33 0.44 -2.42
CA LEU A 64 14.92 1.45 -1.43
C LEU A 64 15.73 2.75 -1.55
N ASP A 65 17.04 2.66 -1.79
CA ASP A 65 17.87 3.85 -2.05
C ASP A 65 17.43 4.60 -3.30
N GLN A 66 17.05 3.90 -4.35
CA GLN A 66 16.52 4.53 -5.56
C GLN A 66 15.19 5.22 -5.29
N MET A 67 14.26 4.59 -4.56
CA MET A 67 13.00 5.18 -4.17
C MET A 67 13.21 6.44 -3.32
N ILE A 68 14.11 6.40 -2.32
CA ILE A 68 14.45 7.55 -1.48
C ILE A 68 15.00 8.72 -2.32
N ARG A 69 15.86 8.42 -3.31
CA ARG A 69 16.46 9.44 -4.21
C ARG A 69 15.47 10.01 -5.22
N ARG A 70 14.57 9.17 -5.75
CA ARG A 70 13.57 9.55 -6.75
C ARG A 70 12.33 10.16 -6.13
N SER A 71 12.14 9.96 -4.83
CA SER A 71 10.99 10.52 -4.11
C SER A 71 10.82 11.99 -4.50
N PRO A 72 9.64 12.38 -5.01
CA PRO A 72 9.42 13.75 -5.46
C PRO A 72 9.79 14.74 -4.36
N LYS A 73 10.37 15.89 -4.73
CA LYS A 73 10.69 16.96 -3.75
C LYS A 73 9.45 17.40 -2.94
N LYS A 74 8.26 17.07 -3.43
CA LYS A 74 6.97 17.31 -2.79
C LYS A 74 6.44 16.10 -2.01
N ALA A 75 7.12 14.92 -2.05
CA ALA A 75 6.70 13.80 -1.24
C ALA A 75 6.81 14.15 0.25
N PRO A 76 5.82 13.76 1.06
CA PRO A 76 5.86 13.98 2.50
C PRO A 76 7.16 13.46 3.11
N LYS A 77 7.75 14.21 4.04
CA LYS A 77 9.01 13.80 4.72
C LYS A 77 8.86 12.44 5.40
N GLU A 78 7.67 12.16 5.87
CA GLU A 78 7.27 10.91 6.53
C GLU A 78 7.48 9.70 5.61
N VAL A 79 7.12 9.82 4.34
CA VAL A 79 7.33 8.78 3.32
C VAL A 79 8.82 8.42 3.24
N LYS A 80 9.69 9.43 3.20
CA LYS A 80 11.14 9.23 3.19
C LYS A 80 11.62 8.57 4.48
N THR A 81 11.16 9.05 5.64
CA THR A 81 11.49 8.49 6.95
C THR A 81 11.08 7.02 7.05
N PHE A 82 9.90 6.68 6.56
CA PHE A 82 9.45 5.28 6.51
C PHE A 82 10.34 4.41 5.63
N LEU A 83 10.70 4.88 4.43
CA LEU A 83 11.63 4.13 3.57
C LEU A 83 13.01 3.96 4.22
N GLU A 84 13.50 4.97 4.95
CA GLU A 84 14.76 4.89 5.68
C GLU A 84 14.68 3.87 6.82
N VAL A 85 13.58 3.84 7.59
CA VAL A 85 13.34 2.82 8.63
C VAL A 85 13.24 1.43 8.03
N PHE A 86 12.48 1.27 6.96
CA PHE A 86 12.35 -0.01 6.27
C PHE A 86 13.70 -0.52 5.76
N LYS A 87 14.53 0.38 5.23
CA LYS A 87 15.90 0.08 4.82
C LYS A 87 16.79 -0.34 6.00
N LEU A 88 16.65 0.29 7.15
CA LEU A 88 17.37 -0.11 8.36
C LEU A 88 17.00 -1.54 8.77
N LEU A 89 15.72 -1.89 8.76
CA LEU A 89 15.25 -3.24 9.07
C LEU A 89 15.75 -4.28 8.07
N VAL A 90 15.75 -3.96 6.76
CA VAL A 90 16.32 -4.86 5.73
C VAL A 90 17.81 -5.12 5.95
N ASN A 91 18.56 -4.14 6.46
CA ASN A 91 20.00 -4.24 6.70
C ASN A 91 20.34 -4.60 8.17
N ASP A 92 19.38 -5.09 8.94
CA ASP A 92 19.63 -5.50 10.33
C ASP A 92 20.57 -6.70 10.37
N SER A 93 21.72 -6.49 11.01
CA SER A 93 22.75 -7.54 11.17
C SER A 93 22.24 -8.70 12.02
N THR A 94 21.39 -8.44 13.04
CA THR A 94 20.85 -9.46 13.94
C THR A 94 19.95 -10.43 13.16
N MET A 95 19.08 -9.90 12.29
CA MET A 95 18.28 -10.72 11.38
C MET A 95 19.18 -11.55 10.44
N PHE A 96 20.17 -10.91 9.83
CA PHE A 96 21.08 -11.58 8.91
C PHE A 96 21.85 -12.72 9.57
N ASP A 97 22.38 -12.49 10.77
CA ASP A 97 23.17 -13.45 11.53
C ASP A 97 22.29 -14.64 12.00
N ASP A 98 21.09 -14.37 12.55
CA ASP A 98 20.15 -15.43 12.96
C ASP A 98 19.70 -16.31 11.78
N VAL A 99 19.37 -15.70 10.65
CA VAL A 99 18.98 -16.43 9.43
C VAL A 99 20.16 -17.26 8.91
N SER A 100 21.37 -16.71 8.91
CA SER A 100 22.57 -17.41 8.49
C SER A 100 22.90 -18.60 9.41
N ASP A 101 22.79 -18.43 10.71
CA ASP A 101 22.97 -19.50 11.69
C ASP A 101 21.96 -20.65 11.48
N ARG A 102 20.69 -20.32 11.24
CA ARG A 102 19.65 -21.31 10.92
C ARG A 102 19.95 -22.09 9.63
N ILE A 103 20.46 -21.42 8.60
CA ILE A 103 20.87 -22.10 7.36
C ILE A 103 21.98 -23.10 7.66
N GLN A 104 23.01 -22.71 8.41
CA GLN A 104 24.17 -23.57 8.72
C GLN A 104 23.83 -24.70 9.67
N THR A 105 23.05 -24.43 10.73
CA THR A 105 22.79 -25.41 11.80
C THR A 105 21.65 -26.35 11.45
N GLN A 106 20.59 -25.86 10.76
CA GLN A 106 19.42 -26.66 10.41
C GLN A 106 19.47 -27.21 8.98
N LEU A 107 20.46 -26.80 8.17
CA LEU A 107 20.64 -27.21 6.78
C LEU A 107 19.36 -27.03 5.94
N ILE A 108 18.78 -25.82 6.02
CA ILE A 108 17.55 -25.43 5.32
C ILE A 108 17.82 -24.27 4.34
N ASN A 109 16.98 -24.12 3.30
CA ASN A 109 17.09 -23.04 2.34
C ASN A 109 16.75 -21.68 2.97
N VAL A 110 17.21 -20.61 2.36
CA VAL A 110 17.13 -19.24 2.88
C VAL A 110 15.68 -18.77 3.07
N GLU A 111 14.78 -19.13 2.16
CA GLU A 111 13.37 -18.73 2.25
C GLU A 111 12.69 -19.35 3.49
N TRP A 112 13.02 -20.60 3.78
CA TRP A 112 12.50 -21.29 4.98
C TRP A 112 13.15 -20.74 6.25
N ALA A 113 14.44 -20.45 6.24
CA ALA A 113 15.13 -19.82 7.37
C ALA A 113 14.53 -18.45 7.73
N LEU A 114 14.25 -17.60 6.71
CA LEU A 114 13.54 -16.33 6.88
C LEU A 114 12.15 -16.52 7.48
N GLN A 115 11.41 -17.53 7.01
CA GLN A 115 10.07 -17.84 7.53
C GLN A 115 10.12 -18.24 9.01
N LYS A 116 11.08 -19.08 9.42
CA LYS A 116 11.27 -19.47 10.82
C LYS A 116 11.65 -18.27 11.70
N HIS A 117 12.55 -17.43 11.20
CA HIS A 117 12.90 -16.18 11.90
C HIS A 117 11.65 -15.33 12.15
N LEU A 118 10.81 -15.12 11.13
CA LEU A 118 9.56 -14.39 11.24
C LEU A 118 8.61 -15.02 12.28
N GLU A 119 8.42 -16.35 12.23
CA GLU A 119 7.54 -17.07 13.16
C GLU A 119 7.97 -16.89 14.61
N ASP A 120 9.28 -16.89 14.87
CA ASP A 120 9.79 -16.70 16.22
C ASP A 120 9.70 -15.24 16.67
N MET A 121 9.94 -14.29 15.79
CA MET A 121 9.73 -12.87 16.07
C MET A 121 8.26 -12.57 16.38
N LEU A 122 7.31 -13.11 15.61
CA LEU A 122 5.89 -12.91 15.87
C LEU A 122 5.47 -13.50 17.24
N LYS A 123 5.95 -14.70 17.62
CA LYS A 123 5.72 -15.26 18.97
C LYS A 123 6.24 -14.34 20.07
N LEU A 124 7.41 -13.72 19.84
CA LEU A 124 7.97 -12.77 20.79
C LEU A 124 7.06 -11.54 20.93
N PHE A 125 6.60 -10.96 19.81
CA PHE A 125 5.68 -9.81 19.84
C PHE A 125 4.33 -10.15 20.47
N ASP A 126 3.76 -11.31 20.18
CA ASP A 126 2.50 -11.78 20.78
C ASP A 126 2.61 -11.94 22.31
N SER A 127 3.81 -12.19 22.83
CA SER A 127 4.07 -12.26 24.27
C SER A 127 4.15 -10.89 24.96
N LEU A 128 4.28 -9.79 24.17
CA LEU A 128 4.36 -8.44 24.70
C LEU A 128 2.97 -7.84 24.81
N THR A 129 2.66 -7.25 25.95
CA THR A 129 1.35 -6.61 26.23
C THR A 129 1.22 -5.19 25.66
N ASP A 130 2.26 -4.69 25.01
CA ASP A 130 2.32 -3.31 24.49
C ASP A 130 1.77 -3.23 23.07
N ALA A 131 0.64 -2.53 22.91
CA ALA A 131 -0.04 -2.32 21.63
C ALA A 131 0.86 -1.60 20.60
N TYR A 132 1.77 -0.73 21.05
CA TYR A 132 2.72 -0.05 20.16
C TYR A 132 3.73 -1.00 19.51
N LEU A 133 4.17 -2.02 20.25
CA LEU A 133 5.07 -3.04 19.74
C LEU A 133 4.34 -4.02 18.80
N ALA A 134 3.06 -4.27 19.03
CA ALA A 134 2.24 -5.09 18.14
C ALA A 134 2.10 -4.46 16.73
N GLU A 135 1.97 -3.12 16.63
CA GLU A 135 1.97 -2.42 15.34
C GLU A 135 3.31 -2.53 14.60
N ARG A 136 4.43 -2.71 15.32
CA ARG A 136 5.76 -2.89 14.72
C ARG A 136 6.00 -4.29 14.16
N SER A 137 5.19 -5.28 14.53
CA SER A 137 5.28 -6.62 13.97
C SER A 137 4.99 -6.63 12.46
N ASP A 138 4.10 -5.77 11.99
CA ASP A 138 3.76 -5.67 10.58
C ASP A 138 4.96 -5.20 9.72
N ASP A 139 5.81 -4.31 10.26
CA ASP A 139 7.02 -3.86 9.57
C ASP A 139 7.96 -5.04 9.29
N ILE A 140 8.14 -5.93 10.28
CA ILE A 140 9.00 -7.12 10.14
C ILE A 140 8.39 -8.12 9.14
N VAL A 141 7.08 -8.33 9.21
CA VAL A 141 6.37 -9.17 8.23
C VAL A 141 6.64 -8.66 6.81
N HIS A 142 6.54 -7.34 6.60
CA HIS A 142 6.77 -6.73 5.29
C HIS A 142 8.23 -6.84 4.82
N VAL A 143 9.20 -6.69 5.73
CA VAL A 143 10.62 -6.85 5.40
C VAL A 143 10.94 -8.28 4.96
N ILE A 144 10.56 -9.26 5.79
CA ILE A 144 10.82 -10.67 5.48
C ILE A 144 10.16 -11.08 4.18
N ARG A 145 8.91 -10.69 3.98
CA ARG A 145 8.18 -10.93 2.74
C ARG A 145 8.87 -10.32 1.52
N ARG A 146 9.34 -9.06 1.64
CA ARG A 146 10.04 -8.39 0.53
C ARG A 146 11.33 -9.12 0.15
N LEU A 147 12.07 -9.65 1.14
CA LEU A 147 13.24 -10.50 0.90
C LEU A 147 12.87 -11.82 0.24
N GLN A 148 11.80 -12.48 0.68
CA GLN A 148 11.30 -13.72 0.07
C GLN A 148 10.81 -13.50 -1.38
N GLU A 149 10.14 -12.39 -1.68
CA GLU A 149 9.75 -12.00 -3.05
C GLU A 149 10.96 -11.81 -3.98
N GLU A 150 12.03 -11.23 -3.46
CA GLU A 150 13.29 -11.05 -4.19
C GLU A 150 13.97 -12.39 -4.50
N LEU A 151 14.03 -13.28 -3.50
CA LEU A 151 14.63 -14.61 -3.61
C LEU A 151 13.88 -15.52 -4.58
N THR A 152 12.57 -15.45 -4.61
CA THR A 152 11.69 -16.27 -5.47
C THR A 152 11.45 -15.66 -6.85
N GLY A 153 11.83 -14.39 -7.04
CA GLY A 153 11.56 -13.65 -8.29
C GLY A 153 10.11 -13.23 -8.47
N GLU A 154 9.25 -13.42 -7.47
CA GLU A 154 7.83 -13.03 -7.54
C GLU A 154 7.65 -11.52 -7.73
N ARG A 155 8.56 -10.72 -7.17
CA ARG A 155 8.54 -9.25 -7.36
C ARG A 155 8.54 -8.85 -8.83
N ARG A 156 9.37 -9.49 -9.66
CA ARG A 156 9.43 -9.20 -11.10
C ARG A 156 8.11 -9.54 -11.81
N LYS A 157 7.48 -10.65 -11.44
CA LYS A 157 6.18 -11.04 -12.00
C LYS A 157 5.07 -10.05 -11.63
N ILE A 158 5.08 -9.56 -10.39
CA ILE A 158 4.16 -8.51 -9.93
C ILE A 158 4.38 -7.23 -10.75
N GLN A 159 5.64 -6.81 -10.91
CA GLN A 159 6.01 -5.64 -11.70
C GLN A 159 5.57 -5.74 -13.15
N GLU A 160 5.76 -6.88 -13.79
CA GLU A 160 5.32 -7.11 -15.17
C GLU A 160 3.79 -7.06 -15.32
N LYS A 161 3.05 -7.66 -14.37
CA LYS A 161 1.59 -7.62 -14.36
C LYS A 161 1.04 -6.19 -14.22
N VAL A 162 1.68 -5.37 -13.42
CA VAL A 162 1.30 -3.97 -13.21
C VAL A 162 1.64 -3.13 -14.44
N ARG A 163 2.84 -3.30 -15.02
CA ARG A 163 3.25 -2.59 -16.25
C ARG A 163 2.33 -2.82 -17.45
N ASN A 164 1.77 -4.01 -17.57
CA ASN A 164 0.88 -4.36 -18.67
C ASN A 164 -0.58 -3.88 -18.45
N ALA A 165 -0.83 -3.07 -17.45
CA ALA A 165 -2.15 -2.49 -17.20
C ALA A 165 -2.36 -1.27 -18.11
N GLN A 166 -3.38 -1.33 -18.98
CA GLN A 166 -3.63 -0.32 -20.04
C GLN A 166 -4.71 0.71 -19.70
N SER A 167 -5.18 0.77 -18.45
CA SER A 167 -6.33 1.64 -18.08
C SER A 167 -6.31 1.93 -16.58
N GLU A 168 -7.25 2.74 -16.13
CA GLU A 168 -7.56 3.01 -14.72
C GLU A 168 -7.54 1.72 -13.88
N VAL A 169 -6.60 1.63 -12.94
CA VAL A 169 -6.35 0.42 -12.15
C VAL A 169 -6.86 0.57 -10.73
N ILE A 170 -7.61 -0.42 -10.28
CA ILE A 170 -7.91 -0.61 -8.86
C ILE A 170 -7.10 -1.81 -8.37
N LEU A 171 -6.18 -1.53 -7.48
CA LEU A 171 -5.35 -2.56 -6.87
C LEU A 171 -6.12 -3.31 -5.80
N VAL A 172 -6.14 -4.63 -5.89
CA VAL A 172 -6.78 -5.51 -4.90
C VAL A 172 -5.73 -6.45 -4.33
N THR A 173 -5.50 -6.40 -3.04
CA THR A 173 -4.45 -7.20 -2.39
C THR A 173 -4.84 -7.60 -0.96
N ASN A 174 -4.08 -8.50 -0.37
CA ASN A 174 -4.27 -8.83 1.04
C ASN A 174 -3.84 -7.69 1.96
N ASP A 175 -2.66 -7.12 1.69
CA ASP A 175 -2.05 -6.02 2.42
C ASP A 175 -0.99 -5.33 1.57
N LEU A 176 -0.62 -4.09 1.92
CA LEU A 176 0.40 -3.31 1.23
C LEU A 176 1.39 -2.71 2.23
N SER A 177 2.66 -2.90 1.94
CA SER A 177 3.71 -2.13 2.62
C SER A 177 3.81 -0.71 2.06
N ILE A 178 4.43 0.17 2.81
CA ILE A 178 4.75 1.53 2.37
C ILE A 178 5.59 1.51 1.09
N ALA A 179 6.58 0.62 1.02
CA ALA A 179 7.42 0.45 -0.15
C ALA A 179 6.63 0.02 -1.39
N ASP A 180 5.60 -0.81 -1.22
CA ASP A 180 4.72 -1.22 -2.34
C ASP A 180 3.91 -0.05 -2.88
N VAL A 181 3.31 0.76 -2.00
CA VAL A 181 2.50 1.91 -2.43
C VAL A 181 3.37 2.95 -3.13
N ILE A 182 4.55 3.27 -2.59
CA ILE A 182 5.47 4.23 -3.20
C ILE A 182 5.93 3.72 -4.56
N TRP A 183 6.31 2.45 -4.63
CA TRP A 183 6.69 1.82 -5.89
C TRP A 183 5.58 1.93 -6.94
N LEU A 184 4.32 1.67 -6.56
CA LEU A 184 3.17 1.80 -7.46
C LEU A 184 2.96 3.23 -7.98
N THR A 185 3.24 4.23 -7.15
CA THR A 185 3.09 5.66 -7.54
C THR A 185 4.25 6.21 -8.34
N GLU A 186 5.41 5.54 -8.36
CA GLU A 186 6.54 5.91 -9.24
C GLU A 186 6.32 5.53 -10.71
N TYR A 187 5.34 4.68 -11.01
CA TYR A 187 4.98 4.34 -12.39
C TYR A 187 4.04 5.39 -12.96
N GLU A 188 4.60 6.36 -13.71
CA GLU A 188 3.82 7.39 -14.41
C GLU A 188 2.79 6.81 -15.39
N GLU A 189 3.00 5.57 -15.86
CA GLU A 189 2.11 4.86 -16.78
C GLU A 189 0.94 4.17 -16.06
N LEU A 190 0.98 4.06 -14.73
CA LEU A 190 -0.06 3.40 -13.94
C LEU A 190 -1.06 4.44 -13.42
N ASP A 191 -2.23 4.46 -14.01
CA ASP A 191 -3.35 5.24 -13.49
C ASP A 191 -4.04 4.48 -12.34
N LEU A 192 -3.46 4.62 -11.13
CA LEU A 192 -3.97 3.99 -9.92
C LEU A 192 -5.13 4.80 -9.35
N VAL A 193 -6.36 4.39 -9.66
CA VAL A 193 -7.59 5.09 -9.27
C VAL A 193 -8.23 4.55 -8.01
N GLY A 194 -7.69 3.48 -7.41
CA GLY A 194 -8.20 2.95 -6.14
C GLY A 194 -7.39 1.81 -5.56
N ILE A 195 -7.55 1.58 -4.26
CA ILE A 195 -6.91 0.49 -3.51
C ILE A 195 -7.97 -0.23 -2.66
N VAL A 196 -7.92 -1.56 -2.69
CA VAL A 196 -8.75 -2.44 -1.85
C VAL A 196 -7.84 -3.45 -1.17
N THR A 197 -7.91 -3.54 0.17
CA THR A 197 -7.15 -4.54 0.92
C THR A 197 -8.04 -5.40 1.81
N GLU A 198 -7.71 -6.70 1.94
CA GLU A 198 -8.42 -7.58 2.88
C GLU A 198 -8.08 -7.27 4.33
N LYS A 199 -6.83 -6.90 4.59
CA LYS A 199 -6.33 -6.52 5.91
C LYS A 199 -6.20 -5.01 6.05
N GLY A 200 -5.85 -4.59 7.25
CA GLY A 200 -5.62 -3.20 7.59
C GLY A 200 -6.83 -2.52 8.24
N GLY A 201 -6.58 -1.39 8.84
CA GLY A 201 -7.54 -0.53 9.53
C GLY A 201 -7.26 0.94 9.24
N PRO A 202 -7.98 1.87 9.93
CA PRO A 202 -7.80 3.31 9.72
C PRO A 202 -6.39 3.84 10.02
N THR A 203 -5.62 3.13 10.83
CA THR A 203 -4.23 3.47 11.20
C THR A 203 -3.18 2.70 10.40
N SER A 204 -3.59 1.82 9.48
CA SER A 204 -2.64 1.02 8.68
C SER A 204 -1.80 1.88 7.75
N HIS A 205 -0.65 1.35 7.34
CA HIS A 205 0.24 2.01 6.38
C HIS A 205 -0.47 2.33 5.06
N THR A 206 -1.32 1.42 4.58
CA THR A 206 -2.16 1.65 3.39
C THR A 206 -3.08 2.85 3.59
N ALA A 207 -3.71 2.98 4.77
CA ALA A 207 -4.59 4.09 5.07
C ALA A 207 -3.86 5.44 5.06
N LEU A 208 -2.73 5.53 5.77
CA LEU A 208 -1.92 6.75 5.85
C LEU A 208 -1.42 7.20 4.48
N LEU A 209 -0.91 6.27 3.68
CA LEU A 209 -0.40 6.58 2.35
C LEU A 209 -1.50 6.94 1.36
N SER A 210 -2.62 6.25 1.38
CA SER A 210 -3.77 6.55 0.51
C SER A 210 -4.33 7.95 0.77
N GLN A 211 -4.38 8.38 2.04
CA GLN A 211 -4.74 9.75 2.42
C GLN A 211 -3.72 10.75 1.88
N THR A 212 -2.43 10.45 2.04
CA THR A 212 -1.33 11.33 1.61
C THR A 212 -1.27 11.50 0.10
N LEU A 213 -1.55 10.43 -0.64
CA LEU A 213 -1.51 10.39 -2.10
C LEU A 213 -2.86 10.67 -2.77
N PHE A 214 -3.90 10.94 -1.97
CA PHE A 214 -5.27 11.19 -2.43
C PHE A 214 -5.84 10.07 -3.30
N ILE A 215 -5.45 8.81 -3.01
CA ILE A 215 -5.95 7.63 -3.71
C ILE A 215 -7.14 7.08 -2.93
N PRO A 216 -8.33 6.90 -3.54
CA PRO A 216 -9.46 6.25 -2.91
C PRO A 216 -9.09 4.86 -2.40
N ALA A 217 -9.29 4.58 -1.10
CA ALA A 217 -8.91 3.30 -0.52
C ALA A 217 -9.94 2.77 0.47
N VAL A 218 -10.22 1.47 0.37
CA VAL A 218 -11.06 0.72 1.30
C VAL A 218 -10.27 -0.46 1.83
N VAL A 219 -10.11 -0.53 3.14
CA VAL A 219 -9.33 -1.56 3.84
C VAL A 219 -10.22 -2.48 4.67
N GLY A 220 -9.71 -3.64 5.08
CA GLY A 220 -10.45 -4.58 5.90
C GLY A 220 -11.61 -5.25 5.15
N VAL A 221 -11.49 -5.45 3.84
CA VAL A 221 -12.54 -6.04 2.98
C VAL A 221 -12.42 -7.56 3.00
N ALA A 222 -13.09 -8.20 3.93
CA ALA A 222 -13.02 -9.66 4.07
C ALA A 222 -13.45 -10.37 2.77
N GLY A 223 -12.64 -11.29 2.29
CA GLY A 223 -12.92 -12.12 1.12
C GLY A 223 -12.77 -11.43 -0.23
N ALA A 224 -12.20 -10.21 -0.29
CA ALA A 224 -12.00 -9.48 -1.54
C ALA A 224 -11.23 -10.29 -2.58
N LEU A 225 -10.16 -10.97 -2.18
CA LEU A 225 -9.33 -11.78 -3.09
C LEU A 225 -10.01 -13.07 -3.59
N SER A 226 -11.00 -13.56 -2.86
CA SER A 226 -11.78 -14.73 -3.29
C SER A 226 -12.86 -14.36 -4.33
N VAL A 227 -13.40 -13.15 -4.19
CA VAL A 227 -14.50 -12.60 -4.97
C VAL A 227 -14.01 -11.92 -6.25
N ILE A 228 -13.07 -10.98 -6.10
CA ILE A 228 -12.59 -10.12 -7.18
C ILE A 228 -11.56 -10.86 -8.02
N LYS A 229 -11.72 -10.81 -9.34
CA LYS A 229 -10.79 -11.41 -10.30
C LYS A 229 -10.06 -10.31 -11.09
N ASN A 230 -8.92 -10.67 -11.66
CA ASN A 230 -8.21 -9.75 -12.56
C ASN A 230 -9.10 -9.31 -13.72
N ASN A 231 -9.07 -8.03 -14.04
CA ASN A 231 -9.87 -7.35 -15.05
C ASN A 231 -11.38 -7.22 -14.74
N ASP A 232 -11.84 -7.60 -13.57
CA ASP A 232 -13.20 -7.23 -13.14
C ASP A 232 -13.33 -5.71 -13.13
N ARG A 233 -14.49 -5.20 -13.55
CA ARG A 233 -14.79 -3.76 -13.38
C ARG A 233 -15.20 -3.52 -11.94
N ILE A 234 -14.55 -2.58 -11.30
CA ILE A 234 -14.78 -2.29 -9.88
C ILE A 234 -15.06 -0.81 -9.69
N PHE A 235 -16.05 -0.55 -8.87
CA PHE A 235 -16.31 0.74 -8.27
C PHE A 235 -15.92 0.69 -6.79
N VAL A 236 -15.19 1.70 -6.34
CA VAL A 236 -14.77 1.87 -4.94
C VAL A 236 -15.21 3.23 -4.46
N ASP A 237 -16.06 3.27 -3.44
CA ASP A 237 -16.41 4.49 -2.73
C ASP A 237 -15.76 4.47 -1.34
N SER A 238 -14.67 5.17 -1.20
CA SER A 238 -13.95 5.23 0.07
C SER A 238 -14.64 6.12 1.11
N ASN A 239 -15.61 6.95 0.71
CA ASN A 239 -16.37 7.75 1.67
C ASN A 239 -17.39 6.89 2.46
N SER A 240 -17.96 5.87 1.80
CA SER A 240 -18.94 4.94 2.39
C SER A 240 -18.35 3.55 2.72
N GLY A 241 -17.13 3.25 2.26
CA GLY A 241 -16.52 1.93 2.37
C GLY A 241 -17.15 0.87 1.46
N GLN A 242 -17.90 1.28 0.43
CA GLN A 242 -18.62 0.39 -0.50
C GLN A 242 -17.74 0.02 -1.71
N ILE A 243 -17.82 -1.24 -2.12
CA ILE A 243 -17.21 -1.75 -3.33
C ILE A 243 -18.26 -2.49 -4.14
N ILE A 244 -18.38 -2.18 -5.43
CA ILE A 244 -19.25 -2.90 -6.35
C ILE A 244 -18.38 -3.54 -7.42
N CYS A 245 -18.43 -4.87 -7.48
CA CYS A 245 -17.76 -5.67 -8.49
C CYS A 245 -18.70 -5.92 -9.66
N ASN A 246 -18.22 -5.71 -10.87
CA ASN A 246 -18.97 -5.91 -12.12
C ASN A 246 -20.36 -5.24 -12.10
N PRO A 247 -20.39 -3.90 -11.89
CA PRO A 247 -21.63 -3.13 -11.83
C PRO A 247 -22.42 -3.27 -13.14
N THR A 248 -23.72 -3.21 -13.03
CA THR A 248 -24.64 -3.23 -14.18
C THR A 248 -24.49 -1.97 -15.03
N ALA A 249 -24.96 -2.00 -16.28
CA ALA A 249 -24.90 -0.84 -17.18
C ALA A 249 -25.64 0.40 -16.63
N SER A 250 -26.68 0.22 -15.84
CA SER A 250 -27.38 1.31 -15.15
C SER A 250 -26.56 1.90 -14.01
N GLU A 251 -25.94 1.05 -13.19
CA GLU A 251 -25.05 1.47 -12.11
C GLU A 251 -23.81 2.19 -12.66
N ILE A 252 -23.22 1.71 -13.76
CA ILE A 252 -22.07 2.39 -14.40
C ILE A 252 -22.43 3.84 -14.78
N LYS A 253 -23.59 4.05 -15.42
CA LYS A 253 -24.04 5.39 -15.79
C LYS A 253 -24.25 6.29 -14.57
N GLU A 254 -24.74 5.73 -13.48
CA GLU A 254 -24.91 6.46 -12.22
C GLU A 254 -23.57 6.79 -11.58
N ILE A 255 -22.65 5.83 -11.54
CA ILE A 255 -21.28 5.99 -11.05
C ILE A 255 -20.57 7.10 -11.83
N GLU A 256 -20.54 7.02 -13.16
CA GLU A 256 -19.92 8.03 -14.03
C GLU A 256 -20.50 9.43 -13.81
N ARG A 257 -21.81 9.53 -13.60
CA ARG A 257 -22.46 10.79 -13.27
C ARG A 257 -22.00 11.33 -11.92
N ASN A 258 -21.87 10.45 -10.92
CA ASN A 258 -21.43 10.82 -9.56
C ASN A 258 -19.96 11.22 -9.55
N VAL A 259 -19.08 10.51 -10.27
CA VAL A 259 -17.67 10.87 -10.48
C VAL A 259 -17.56 12.27 -11.08
N LYS A 260 -18.21 12.51 -12.21
CA LYS A 260 -18.22 13.83 -12.86
C LYS A 260 -18.77 14.94 -11.96
N ALA A 261 -19.80 14.66 -11.18
CA ALA A 261 -20.37 15.62 -10.24
C ALA A 261 -19.38 15.95 -9.11
N GLN A 262 -18.65 14.96 -8.61
CA GLN A 262 -17.61 15.14 -7.58
C GLN A 262 -16.42 15.93 -8.13
N GLU A 263 -15.92 15.61 -9.31
CA GLU A 263 -14.86 16.36 -9.99
C GLU A 263 -15.25 17.83 -10.21
N LYS A 264 -16.47 18.06 -10.66
CA LYS A 264 -17.01 19.41 -10.85
C LYS A 264 -17.07 20.18 -9.51
N LYS A 265 -17.53 19.53 -8.46
CA LYS A 265 -17.57 20.10 -7.10
C LYS A 265 -16.15 20.42 -6.61
N TYR A 266 -15.22 19.50 -6.78
CA TYR A 266 -13.81 19.72 -6.43
C TYR A 266 -13.20 20.88 -7.19
N SER A 267 -13.39 20.94 -8.51
CA SER A 267 -12.95 22.06 -9.34
C SER A 267 -13.54 23.39 -8.90
N GLN A 268 -14.80 23.43 -8.50
CA GLN A 268 -15.44 24.65 -7.98
C GLN A 268 -14.83 25.09 -6.65
N LEU A 269 -14.61 24.15 -5.72
CA LEU A 269 -13.97 24.41 -4.43
C LEU A 269 -12.53 24.88 -4.63
N TYR A 270 -11.79 24.23 -5.53
CA TYR A 270 -10.43 24.63 -5.87
C TYR A 270 -10.34 26.05 -6.44
N ARG A 271 -11.27 26.44 -7.32
CA ARG A 271 -11.36 27.82 -7.80
C ARG A 271 -11.74 28.82 -6.69
N ALA A 272 -12.56 28.39 -5.73
CA ALA A 272 -12.97 29.22 -4.60
C ALA A 272 -11.87 29.42 -3.54
N ARG A 273 -10.79 28.62 -3.54
CA ARG A 273 -9.74 28.62 -2.51
C ARG A 273 -9.06 29.96 -2.25
N ARG A 274 -9.06 30.85 -3.25
CA ARG A 274 -8.48 32.21 -3.15
C ARG A 274 -9.49 33.28 -2.75
N ARG A 275 -10.77 32.92 -2.59
CA ARG A 275 -11.78 33.87 -2.16
C ARG A 275 -11.65 34.15 -0.68
N VAL A 276 -11.92 35.39 -0.31
CA VAL A 276 -11.98 35.76 1.09
C VAL A 276 -13.15 35.04 1.74
N ALA A 277 -12.91 34.32 2.84
CA ALA A 277 -13.97 33.72 3.62
C ALA A 277 -14.67 34.84 4.43
N GLU A 278 -15.90 35.13 4.10
CA GLU A 278 -16.73 36.11 4.79
C GLU A 278 -18.16 35.59 4.98
N THR A 279 -18.79 36.01 6.07
CA THR A 279 -20.18 35.70 6.34
C THR A 279 -21.10 36.58 5.48
N LYS A 280 -22.39 36.30 5.47
CA LYS A 280 -23.40 37.10 4.71
C LYS A 280 -23.43 38.57 5.13
N ASP A 281 -23.15 38.85 6.41
CA ASP A 281 -23.02 40.18 7.01
C ASP A 281 -21.62 40.81 6.85
N LYS A 282 -20.78 40.18 5.95
CA LYS A 282 -19.44 40.64 5.57
C LYS A 282 -18.39 40.57 6.68
N PHE A 283 -18.64 39.79 7.71
CA PHE A 283 -17.61 39.52 8.71
C PHE A 283 -16.57 38.57 8.15
N ARG A 284 -15.27 38.94 8.22
CA ARG A 284 -14.16 38.15 7.69
C ARG A 284 -13.81 37.02 8.63
N VAL A 285 -13.77 35.79 8.13
CA VAL A 285 -13.43 34.60 8.89
C VAL A 285 -12.04 34.10 8.47
N THR A 286 -11.16 33.87 9.43
CA THR A 286 -9.84 33.26 9.17
C THR A 286 -9.97 31.76 9.09
N LEU A 287 -9.66 31.17 7.93
CA LEU A 287 -9.68 29.72 7.74
C LEU A 287 -8.32 29.14 8.14
N LYS A 288 -8.33 28.27 9.14
CA LYS A 288 -7.13 27.54 9.59
C LYS A 288 -7.34 26.05 9.38
N ALA A 289 -6.29 25.35 8.99
CA ALA A 289 -6.32 23.90 8.81
C ALA A 289 -5.74 23.18 10.02
N ASN A 290 -6.30 22.01 10.33
CA ASN A 290 -5.67 21.08 11.25
C ASN A 290 -4.64 20.27 10.50
N VAL A 291 -3.44 20.17 11.05
CA VAL A 291 -2.27 19.55 10.41
C VAL A 291 -1.74 18.47 11.32
N ALA A 292 -1.65 17.26 10.80
CA ALA A 292 -1.02 16.16 11.50
C ALA A 292 0.49 16.08 11.21
N MET A 293 0.95 16.69 10.09
CA MET A 293 2.33 16.57 9.60
C MET A 293 2.80 17.87 8.96
N VAL A 294 4.05 18.24 9.19
CA VAL A 294 4.66 19.48 8.67
C VAL A 294 4.75 19.48 7.13
N SER A 295 4.89 18.31 6.52
CA SER A 295 4.97 18.14 5.05
C SER A 295 3.70 18.53 4.30
N GLY A 296 2.54 18.50 4.94
CA GLY A 296 1.27 18.93 4.36
C GLY A 296 1.03 20.45 4.34
N LEU A 297 1.91 21.25 4.96
CA LEU A 297 1.70 22.68 5.12
C LEU A 297 1.62 23.43 3.79
N ASP A 298 2.52 23.14 2.86
CA ASP A 298 2.55 23.84 1.56
C ASP A 298 1.27 23.57 0.76
N GLU A 299 0.75 22.36 0.81
CA GLU A 299 -0.48 21.97 0.12
C GLU A 299 -1.70 22.63 0.77
N ILE A 300 -1.77 22.65 2.08
CA ILE A 300 -2.86 23.30 2.84
C ILE A 300 -2.90 24.80 2.58
N LEU A 301 -1.73 25.45 2.52
CA LEU A 301 -1.64 26.86 2.14
C LEU A 301 -2.05 27.06 0.67
N HIS A 302 -1.68 26.12 -0.22
CA HIS A 302 -2.07 26.12 -1.63
C HIS A 302 -3.59 25.93 -1.81
N LEU A 303 -4.24 25.20 -0.92
CA LEU A 303 -5.70 25.01 -0.85
C LEU A 303 -6.43 26.19 -0.21
N GLY A 304 -5.73 27.22 0.26
CA GLY A 304 -6.30 28.48 0.71
C GLY A 304 -6.44 28.64 2.22
N ALA A 305 -5.84 27.76 3.01
CA ALA A 305 -5.75 27.97 4.46
C ALA A 305 -4.82 29.16 4.77
N GLN A 306 -5.20 29.95 5.78
CA GLN A 306 -4.49 31.17 6.19
C GLN A 306 -3.56 30.91 7.39
N GLY A 307 -3.47 29.65 7.82
CA GLY A 307 -2.61 29.21 8.92
C GLY A 307 -3.00 27.84 9.47
N VAL A 308 -2.26 27.40 10.48
CA VAL A 308 -2.51 26.17 11.22
C VAL A 308 -3.43 26.46 12.41
N GLY A 309 -4.51 25.70 12.52
CA GLY A 309 -5.44 25.75 13.65
C GLY A 309 -5.05 24.83 14.78
N LEU A 310 -4.74 23.58 14.43
CA LEU A 310 -4.27 22.56 15.36
C LEU A 310 -3.15 21.76 14.67
N PHE A 311 -2.07 21.55 15.40
CA PHE A 311 -1.02 20.64 15.03
C PHE A 311 -1.05 19.44 16.01
N ARG A 312 -1.15 18.21 15.47
CA ARG A 312 -1.16 16.98 16.31
C ARG A 312 0.00 16.09 15.95
#